data_23ee8b005478baff22b5316acf5bc71c
#
_entry.id   23ee8b005478baff22b5316acf5bc71c
#
_cell.length_a   1.000
_cell.length_b   1.000
_cell.length_c   1.000
_cell.angle_alpha   90.00
_cell.angle_beta   90.00
_cell.angle_gamma   90.00
#
_symmetry.space_group_name_H-M   'P 1'
#
loop_
_entity.id
_entity.type
_entity.pdbx_description
1 polymer ?
#
loop_
_entity_poly.entity_id
_entity_poly.type
_entity_poly.pdbx_seq_one_letter_code
_entity_poly.pdbx_strand_id
1 'polypeptide(L)'
;TARPDGAPDGSRGLGLFLVPRVHEGTANAWRIERLKDKVGTRSLPTAEIRLEGAVGHALGPLEHGVGNMVGIVLTTSRFWCAICAAGMVRSAERVAHAYADFRQAFGRPIAEYPLVEQTLLDLSRDRRRLLAAGFATLQAWQAADADPTAALRSRVLIMLAKTVATKTVAKKTNQTMH
;
A
#
# COMPACT_ATOMS: atom_id res chain seq x y z
N THR A 1 4.14 17.64 4.17
CA THR A 1 3.40 18.92 4.05
C THR A 1 3.72 19.80 5.24
N ALA A 2 3.76 21.11 5.05
CA ALA A 2 3.93 22.10 6.10
C ALA A 2 3.06 23.32 5.81
N ARG A 3 2.74 24.09 6.85
CA ARG A 3 2.01 25.36 6.73
C ARG A 3 3.01 26.50 6.68
N PRO A 4 3.07 27.27 5.59
CA PRO A 4 3.83 28.52 5.55
C PRO A 4 3.28 29.54 6.55
N ASP A 5 4.12 30.44 7.03
CA ASP A 5 3.69 31.54 7.87
C ASP A 5 2.67 32.42 7.13
N GLY A 6 1.58 32.80 7.83
CA GLY A 6 0.49 33.56 7.26
C GLY A 6 -0.47 32.78 6.36
N ALA A 7 -0.25 31.48 6.12
CA ALA A 7 -1.17 30.66 5.34
C ALA A 7 -2.48 30.40 6.10
N PRO A 8 -3.63 30.30 5.39
CA PRO A 8 -4.94 30.10 6.01
C PRO A 8 -5.02 28.74 6.73
N ASP A 9 -5.97 28.62 7.65
CA ASP A 9 -6.27 27.35 8.31
C ASP A 9 -6.85 26.31 7.34
N GLY A 10 -6.80 25.04 7.76
CA GLY A 10 -7.28 23.90 6.96
C GLY A 10 -6.29 23.41 5.92
N SER A 11 -6.75 22.54 5.03
CA SER A 11 -5.91 21.82 4.05
C SER A 11 -5.35 22.73 2.95
N ARG A 12 -6.01 23.82 2.63
CA ARG A 12 -5.57 24.80 1.61
C ARG A 12 -4.35 25.61 2.04
N GLY A 13 -4.09 25.70 3.34
CA GLY A 13 -2.90 26.35 3.87
C GLY A 13 -1.69 25.44 4.01
N LEU A 14 -1.75 24.20 3.51
CA LEU A 14 -0.65 23.24 3.61
C LEU A 14 0.05 23.07 2.26
N GLY A 15 1.29 23.57 2.18
CA GLY A 15 2.18 23.35 1.04
C GLY A 15 2.83 21.96 1.07
N LEU A 16 3.26 21.50 -0.10
CA LEU A 16 4.08 20.29 -0.25
C LEU A 16 5.55 20.68 -0.43
N PHE A 17 6.44 20.05 0.31
CA PHE A 17 7.86 20.36 0.29
C PHE A 17 8.71 19.10 0.14
N LEU A 18 9.77 19.18 -0.65
CA LEU A 18 10.87 18.24 -0.67
C LEU A 18 11.91 18.69 0.36
N VAL A 19 12.17 17.85 1.36
CA VAL A 19 13.20 18.10 2.37
C VAL A 19 14.35 17.12 2.11
N PRO A 20 15.49 17.55 1.56
CA PRO A 20 16.63 16.66 1.28
C PRO A 20 17.27 16.18 2.59
N ARG A 21 17.86 14.98 2.57
CA ARG A 21 18.61 14.45 3.72
C ARG A 21 19.89 15.25 4.00
N VAL A 22 20.51 15.72 2.93
CA VAL A 22 21.77 16.49 2.97
C VAL A 22 21.51 17.82 2.27
N HIS A 23 21.94 18.91 2.86
CA HIS A 23 21.90 20.24 2.30
C HIS A 23 23.31 20.84 2.41
N GLU A 24 23.85 21.36 1.31
CA GLU A 24 25.21 21.94 1.24
C GLU A 24 26.31 21.05 1.88
N GLY A 25 26.25 19.75 1.61
CA GLY A 25 27.26 18.78 2.08
C GLY A 25 27.10 18.34 3.54
N THR A 26 26.17 18.89 4.29
CA THR A 26 25.89 18.52 5.69
C THR A 26 24.51 17.89 5.87
N ALA A 27 24.33 17.16 6.97
CA ALA A 27 22.99 16.65 7.31
C ALA A 27 22.02 17.82 7.49
N ASN A 28 20.89 17.78 6.76
CA ASN A 28 19.83 18.77 6.93
C ASN A 28 19.25 18.66 8.35
N ALA A 29 18.76 19.77 8.91
CA ALA A 29 18.38 19.88 10.31
C ALA A 29 17.09 19.07 10.63
N TRP A 30 17.24 17.75 10.68
CA TRP A 30 16.20 16.81 11.10
C TRP A 30 16.80 15.78 12.07
N ARG A 31 15.96 15.29 12.97
CA ARG A 31 16.32 14.21 13.89
C ARG A 31 15.23 13.17 14.00
N ILE A 32 15.61 11.95 14.35
CA ILE A 32 14.67 10.87 14.65
C ILE A 32 14.25 11.04 16.12
N GLU A 33 12.95 11.21 16.35
CA GLU A 33 12.37 11.23 17.68
C GLU A 33 12.24 9.80 18.24
N ARG A 34 11.67 8.91 17.42
CA ARG A 34 11.56 7.49 17.75
C ARG A 34 11.36 6.62 16.52
N LEU A 35 11.72 5.36 16.63
CA LEU A 35 11.36 4.31 15.68
C LEU A 35 10.02 3.70 16.09
N LYS A 36 9.18 3.44 15.09
CA LYS A 36 7.89 2.75 15.33
C LYS A 36 8.11 1.27 15.57
N ASP A 37 7.52 0.72 16.63
CA ASP A 37 7.37 -0.72 16.77
C ASP A 37 6.27 -1.20 15.80
N LYS A 38 6.61 -2.19 14.97
CA LYS A 38 5.72 -2.67 13.90
C LYS A 38 5.54 -4.18 13.99
N VAL A 39 4.34 -4.64 13.69
CA VAL A 39 4.03 -6.07 13.58
C VAL A 39 4.76 -6.69 12.38
N GLY A 40 4.79 -6.00 11.24
CA GLY A 40 5.47 -6.45 10.01
C GLY A 40 6.47 -5.42 9.50
N THR A 41 7.31 -5.82 8.55
CA THR A 41 8.34 -4.97 7.93
C THR A 41 9.30 -4.33 8.94
N ARG A 42 9.68 -5.05 10.01
CA ARG A 42 10.56 -4.55 11.06
C ARG A 42 11.95 -4.17 10.56
N SER A 43 12.43 -4.87 9.51
CA SER A 43 13.69 -4.58 8.83
C SER A 43 13.68 -3.27 8.03
N LEU A 44 12.50 -2.70 7.75
CA LEU A 44 12.37 -1.38 7.13
C LEU A 44 12.02 -0.37 8.22
N PRO A 45 13.00 0.35 8.79
CA PRO A 45 12.72 1.27 9.89
C PRO A 45 11.76 2.37 9.47
N THR A 46 10.77 2.64 10.32
CA THR A 46 9.83 3.74 10.17
C THR A 46 9.98 4.64 11.37
N ALA A 47 10.33 5.89 11.13
CA ALA A 47 10.63 6.85 12.18
C ALA A 47 9.58 7.96 12.25
N GLU A 48 9.41 8.51 13.44
CA GLU A 48 8.89 9.86 13.63
C GLU A 48 10.08 10.79 13.62
N ILE A 49 10.02 11.79 12.76
CA ILE A 49 11.10 12.77 12.61
C ILE A 49 10.62 14.16 13.01
N ARG A 50 11.54 14.92 13.58
CA ARG A 50 11.35 16.35 13.86
C ARG A 50 12.25 17.14 12.92
N LEU A 51 11.71 18.22 12.37
CA LEU A 51 12.43 19.18 11.56
C LEU A 51 12.67 20.44 12.41
N GLU A 52 13.90 20.85 12.55
CA GLU A 52 14.31 21.99 13.40
C GLU A 52 15.20 22.94 12.59
N GLY A 53 14.57 23.75 11.73
CA GLY A 53 15.28 24.60 10.79
C GLY A 53 15.74 23.88 9.52
N ALA A 54 15.17 22.74 9.20
CA ALA A 54 15.50 22.01 7.98
C ALA A 54 15.12 22.80 6.72
N VAL A 55 16.02 22.82 5.74
CA VAL A 55 15.75 23.43 4.44
C VAL A 55 14.87 22.53 3.60
N GLY A 56 13.81 23.10 3.03
CA GLY A 56 12.89 22.42 2.13
C GLY A 56 12.57 23.25 0.91
N HIS A 57 12.31 22.57 -0.21
CA HIS A 57 11.94 23.18 -1.48
C HIS A 57 10.47 22.94 -1.77
N ALA A 58 9.71 24.00 -2.06
CA ALA A 58 8.29 23.87 -2.39
C ALA A 58 8.10 23.06 -3.69
N LEU A 59 7.13 22.15 -3.68
CA LEU A 59 6.72 21.35 -4.82
C LEU A 59 5.36 21.83 -5.35
N GLY A 60 5.41 22.67 -6.35
CA GLY A 60 4.24 23.32 -6.95
C GLY A 60 3.65 24.43 -6.07
N PRO A 61 2.46 24.94 -6.42
CA PRO A 61 1.77 25.97 -5.67
C PRO A 61 1.43 25.50 -4.24
N LEU A 62 1.68 26.37 -3.26
CA LEU A 62 1.56 26.00 -1.84
C LEU A 62 0.13 25.63 -1.44
N GLU A 63 -0.88 26.29 -2.02
CA GLU A 63 -2.29 26.00 -1.82
C GLU A 63 -2.75 24.64 -2.36
N HIS A 64 -1.98 24.02 -3.23
CA HIS A 64 -2.26 22.71 -3.82
C HIS A 64 -1.52 21.56 -3.14
N GLY A 65 -0.73 21.80 -2.10
CA GLY A 65 0.16 20.81 -1.50
C GLY A 65 -0.55 19.54 -1.04
N VAL A 66 -1.71 19.66 -0.36
CA VAL A 66 -2.51 18.49 0.04
C VAL A 66 -3.15 17.81 -1.17
N GLY A 67 -3.65 18.59 -2.14
CA GLY A 67 -4.19 18.06 -3.38
C GLY A 67 -3.17 17.21 -4.15
N ASN A 68 -1.96 17.69 -4.30
CA ASN A 68 -0.85 16.99 -4.96
C ASN A 68 -0.45 15.74 -4.18
N MET A 69 -0.34 15.82 -2.85
CA MET A 69 -0.03 14.65 -2.02
C MET A 69 -1.11 13.57 -2.14
N VAL A 70 -2.38 13.93 -2.05
CA VAL A 70 -3.50 12.96 -2.12
C VAL A 70 -3.69 12.44 -3.53
N GLY A 71 -3.67 13.33 -4.53
CA GLY A 71 -3.93 12.99 -5.93
C GLY A 71 -2.84 12.14 -6.57
N ILE A 72 -1.58 12.40 -6.26
CA ILE A 72 -0.44 11.70 -6.86
C ILE A 72 0.12 10.66 -5.90
N VAL A 73 0.69 11.09 -4.76
CA VAL A 73 1.47 10.22 -3.88
C VAL A 73 0.60 9.14 -3.24
N LEU A 74 -0.50 9.53 -2.60
CA LEU A 74 -1.37 8.56 -1.91
C LEU A 74 -2.16 7.70 -2.89
N THR A 75 -2.54 8.21 -4.04
CA THR A 75 -3.26 7.43 -5.08
C THR A 75 -2.35 6.35 -5.64
N THR A 76 -1.12 6.69 -6.03
CA THR A 76 -0.12 5.72 -6.49
C THR A 76 0.20 4.68 -5.43
N SER A 77 0.40 5.10 -4.18
CA SER A 77 0.67 4.20 -3.06
C SER A 77 -0.48 3.23 -2.78
N ARG A 78 -1.72 3.69 -2.85
CA ARG A 78 -2.91 2.83 -2.66
C ARG A 78 -3.06 1.80 -3.78
N PHE A 79 -2.84 2.23 -5.02
CA PHE A 79 -2.82 1.31 -6.17
C PHE A 79 -1.73 0.25 -6.01
N TRP A 80 -0.51 0.69 -5.66
CA TRP A 80 0.61 -0.21 -5.37
C TRP A 80 0.26 -1.26 -4.30
N CYS A 81 -0.36 -0.87 -3.19
CA CYS A 81 -0.81 -1.79 -2.14
C CYS A 81 -1.76 -2.87 -2.69
N ALA A 82 -2.67 -2.51 -3.60
CA ALA A 82 -3.61 -3.47 -4.18
C ALA A 82 -2.90 -4.51 -5.06
N ILE A 83 -1.95 -4.09 -5.88
CA ILE A 83 -1.17 -5.00 -6.74
C ILE A 83 -0.23 -5.88 -5.92
N CYS A 84 0.49 -5.31 -4.95
CA CYS A 84 1.35 -6.08 -4.04
C CYS A 84 0.57 -7.16 -3.28
N ALA A 85 -0.65 -6.85 -2.85
CA ALA A 85 -1.51 -7.80 -2.18
C ALA A 85 -1.80 -9.05 -3.04
N ALA A 86 -2.07 -8.88 -4.33
CA ALA A 86 -2.25 -10.00 -5.25
C ALA A 86 -0.97 -10.87 -5.36
N GLY A 87 0.20 -10.23 -5.40
CA GLY A 87 1.50 -10.91 -5.40
C GLY A 87 1.75 -11.70 -4.10
N MET A 88 1.40 -11.13 -2.95
CA MET A 88 1.54 -11.79 -1.64
C MET A 88 0.64 -13.03 -1.54
N VAL A 89 -0.65 -12.93 -1.95
CA VAL A 89 -1.55 -14.09 -1.96
C VAL A 89 -1.06 -15.17 -2.93
N ARG A 90 -0.50 -14.78 -4.09
CA ARG A 90 0.13 -15.74 -5.01
C ARG A 90 1.30 -16.49 -4.36
N SER A 91 2.14 -15.81 -3.62
CA SER A 91 3.25 -16.43 -2.90
C SER A 91 2.75 -17.41 -1.84
N ALA A 92 1.76 -16.99 -1.03
CA ALA A 92 1.12 -17.84 -0.03
C ALA A 92 0.47 -19.08 -0.65
N GLU A 93 -0.27 -18.92 -1.77
CA GLU A 93 -0.87 -20.00 -2.52
C GLU A 93 0.17 -21.06 -2.97
N ARG A 94 1.29 -20.61 -3.54
CA ARG A 94 2.35 -21.53 -3.99
C ARG A 94 2.94 -22.34 -2.84
N VAL A 95 3.21 -21.67 -1.72
CA VAL A 95 3.76 -22.35 -0.53
C VAL A 95 2.75 -23.31 0.06
N ALA A 96 1.47 -22.91 0.16
CA ALA A 96 0.42 -23.74 0.70
C ALA A 96 0.18 -25.01 -0.13
N HIS A 97 0.14 -24.91 -1.46
CA HIS A 97 0.01 -26.07 -2.35
C HIS A 97 1.23 -27.00 -2.21
N ALA A 98 2.45 -26.49 -2.32
CA ALA A 98 3.65 -27.28 -2.21
C ALA A 98 3.75 -28.01 -0.85
N TYR A 99 3.35 -27.35 0.23
CA TYR A 99 3.32 -27.98 1.55
C TYR A 99 2.24 -29.04 1.66
N ALA A 100 1.03 -28.77 1.15
CA ALA A 100 -0.09 -29.70 1.20
C ALA A 100 0.17 -30.99 0.40
N ASP A 101 0.87 -30.88 -0.73
CA ASP A 101 1.30 -32.04 -1.55
C ASP A 101 2.41 -32.83 -0.86
N PHE A 102 3.31 -32.16 -0.13
CA PHE A 102 4.42 -32.80 0.58
C PHE A 102 4.01 -33.43 1.91
N ARG A 103 3.19 -32.75 2.70
CA ARG A 103 2.85 -33.18 4.06
C ARG A 103 1.92 -34.39 4.06
N GLN A 104 2.36 -35.47 4.69
CA GLN A 104 1.57 -36.68 4.89
C GLN A 104 0.83 -36.66 6.23
N ALA A 105 -0.42 -37.10 6.23
CA ALA A 105 -1.21 -37.38 7.42
C ALA A 105 -2.13 -38.58 7.15
N PHE A 106 -2.26 -39.49 8.09
CA PHE A 106 -3.11 -40.70 7.95
C PHE A 106 -2.87 -41.46 6.63
N GLY A 107 -1.62 -41.54 6.19
CA GLY A 107 -1.20 -42.36 5.05
C GLY A 107 -1.33 -41.71 3.67
N ARG A 108 -1.69 -40.42 3.56
CA ARG A 108 -1.78 -39.69 2.28
C ARG A 108 -1.44 -38.21 2.42
N PRO A 109 -1.11 -37.51 1.29
CA PRO A 109 -0.92 -36.07 1.30
C PRO A 109 -2.11 -35.32 1.88
N ILE A 110 -1.85 -34.24 2.64
CA ILE A 110 -2.95 -33.48 3.22
C ILE A 110 -3.76 -32.73 2.16
N ALA A 111 -3.24 -32.51 0.96
CA ALA A 111 -3.94 -31.94 -0.18
C ALA A 111 -5.22 -32.73 -0.56
N GLU A 112 -5.25 -34.03 -0.27
CA GLU A 112 -6.38 -34.92 -0.59
C GLU A 112 -7.53 -34.85 0.43
N TYR A 113 -7.38 -34.06 1.49
CA TYR A 113 -8.45 -33.89 2.48
C TYR A 113 -9.38 -32.76 2.07
N PRO A 114 -10.73 -32.96 2.08
CA PRO A 114 -11.68 -32.01 1.53
C PRO A 114 -11.60 -30.58 2.12
N LEU A 115 -11.30 -30.44 3.42
CA LEU A 115 -11.18 -29.13 4.05
C LEU A 115 -9.88 -28.40 3.62
N VAL A 116 -8.80 -29.14 3.39
CA VAL A 116 -7.56 -28.59 2.87
C VAL A 116 -7.73 -28.17 1.41
N GLU A 117 -8.30 -29.06 0.59
CA GLU A 117 -8.63 -28.77 -0.81
C GLU A 117 -9.51 -27.50 -0.91
N GLN A 118 -10.56 -27.39 -0.12
CA GLN A 118 -11.41 -26.20 -0.08
C GLN A 118 -10.63 -24.93 0.27
N THR A 119 -9.71 -25.01 1.24
CA THR A 119 -8.85 -23.88 1.64
C THR A 119 -7.92 -23.46 0.50
N LEU A 120 -7.31 -24.40 -0.22
CA LEU A 120 -6.45 -24.13 -1.38
C LEU A 120 -7.25 -23.53 -2.54
N LEU A 121 -8.45 -24.04 -2.82
CA LEU A 121 -9.36 -23.48 -3.83
C LEU A 121 -9.78 -22.05 -3.51
N ASP A 122 -10.11 -21.76 -2.25
CA ASP A 122 -10.46 -20.40 -1.81
C ASP A 122 -9.28 -19.43 -1.96
N LEU A 123 -8.07 -19.89 -1.67
CA LEU A 123 -6.84 -19.11 -1.86
C LEU A 123 -6.62 -18.78 -3.35
N SER A 124 -6.77 -19.77 -4.23
CA SER A 124 -6.67 -19.62 -5.68
C SER A 124 -7.74 -18.67 -6.25
N ARG A 125 -8.96 -18.75 -5.70
CA ARG A 125 -10.06 -17.86 -6.08
C ARG A 125 -9.79 -16.41 -5.68
N ASP A 126 -9.32 -16.18 -4.46
CA ASP A 126 -9.02 -14.85 -3.95
C ASP A 126 -7.83 -14.23 -4.70
N ARG A 127 -6.78 -14.98 -5.01
CA ARG A 127 -5.70 -14.51 -5.89
C ARG A 127 -6.21 -14.01 -7.23
N ARG A 128 -7.05 -14.81 -7.91
CA ARG A 128 -7.63 -14.42 -9.21
C ARG A 128 -8.48 -13.16 -9.12
N ARG A 129 -9.31 -13.03 -8.07
CA ARG A 129 -10.14 -11.85 -7.82
C ARG A 129 -9.30 -10.60 -7.57
N LEU A 130 -8.26 -10.70 -6.75
CA LEU A 130 -7.36 -9.58 -6.46
C LEU A 130 -6.61 -9.12 -7.71
N LEU A 131 -6.14 -10.05 -8.52
CA LEU A 131 -5.45 -9.73 -9.77
C LEU A 131 -6.39 -9.03 -10.75
N ALA A 132 -7.58 -9.58 -10.98
CA ALA A 132 -8.58 -8.97 -11.86
C ALA A 132 -9.00 -7.57 -11.37
N ALA A 133 -9.24 -7.40 -10.07
CA ALA A 133 -9.57 -6.11 -9.48
C ALA A 133 -8.43 -5.09 -9.63
N GLY A 134 -7.17 -5.53 -9.46
CA GLY A 134 -6.00 -4.68 -9.66
C GLY A 134 -5.90 -4.15 -11.10
N PHE A 135 -6.04 -5.02 -12.10
CA PHE A 135 -6.00 -4.59 -13.51
C PHE A 135 -7.22 -3.75 -13.92
N ALA A 136 -8.43 -4.07 -13.43
CA ALA A 136 -9.61 -3.23 -13.65
C ALA A 136 -9.44 -1.83 -13.04
N THR A 137 -8.79 -1.74 -11.88
CA THR A 137 -8.45 -0.47 -11.24
C THR A 137 -7.42 0.31 -12.08
N LEU A 138 -6.42 -0.36 -12.67
CA LEU A 138 -5.45 0.26 -13.57
C LEU A 138 -6.13 0.83 -14.82
N GLN A 139 -7.00 0.07 -15.45
CA GLN A 139 -7.76 0.54 -16.62
C GLN A 139 -8.60 1.79 -16.28
N ALA A 140 -9.28 1.77 -15.12
CA ALA A 140 -10.04 2.93 -14.66
C ALA A 140 -9.14 4.14 -14.38
N TRP A 141 -7.91 3.91 -13.89
CA TRP A 141 -6.95 4.99 -13.67
C TRP A 141 -6.42 5.57 -14.99
N GLN A 142 -6.11 4.73 -15.95
CA GLN A 142 -5.70 5.19 -17.29
C GLN A 142 -6.80 5.99 -18.00
N ALA A 143 -8.06 5.67 -17.73
CA ALA A 143 -9.19 6.42 -18.29
C ALA A 143 -9.56 7.70 -17.50
N ALA A 144 -8.88 7.97 -16.37
CA ALA A 144 -9.26 9.06 -15.47
C ALA A 144 -9.14 10.46 -16.07
N ASP A 145 -8.30 10.63 -17.08
CA ASP A 145 -8.10 11.92 -17.75
C ASP A 145 -9.18 12.22 -18.80
N ALA A 146 -10.05 11.25 -19.13
CA ALA A 146 -11.06 11.40 -20.17
C ALA A 146 -12.18 12.38 -19.77
N ASP A 147 -12.65 12.30 -18.51
CA ASP A 147 -13.69 13.16 -17.97
C ASP A 147 -13.75 13.12 -16.44
N PRO A 148 -14.43 14.08 -15.77
CA PRO A 148 -14.56 14.12 -14.31
C PRO A 148 -15.21 12.87 -13.68
N THR A 149 -16.12 12.21 -14.39
CA THR A 149 -16.81 11.00 -13.90
C THR A 149 -15.83 9.83 -13.89
N ALA A 150 -15.02 9.66 -14.94
CA ALA A 150 -13.95 8.68 -15.01
C ALA A 150 -12.92 8.90 -13.91
N ALA A 151 -12.53 10.14 -13.65
CA ALA A 151 -11.63 10.51 -12.56
C ALA A 151 -12.19 10.13 -11.19
N LEU A 152 -13.47 10.43 -10.92
CA LEU A 152 -14.13 10.06 -9.67
C LEU A 152 -14.22 8.54 -9.52
N ARG A 153 -14.62 7.83 -10.56
CA ARG A 153 -14.69 6.35 -10.59
C ARG A 153 -13.34 5.73 -10.25
N SER A 154 -12.27 6.21 -10.88
CA SER A 154 -10.90 5.77 -10.63
C SER A 154 -10.51 5.92 -9.17
N ARG A 155 -10.74 7.09 -8.59
CA ARG A 155 -10.44 7.37 -7.17
C ARG A 155 -11.18 6.42 -6.22
N VAL A 156 -12.47 6.21 -6.44
CA VAL A 156 -13.27 5.28 -5.63
C VAL A 156 -12.76 3.85 -5.75
N LEU A 157 -12.49 3.38 -6.96
CA LEU A 157 -11.97 2.02 -7.20
C LEU A 157 -10.61 1.80 -6.55
N ILE A 158 -9.68 2.76 -6.62
CA ILE A 158 -8.36 2.66 -5.99
C ILE A 158 -8.50 2.55 -4.45
N MET A 159 -9.40 3.32 -3.83
CA MET A 159 -9.63 3.26 -2.39
C MET A 159 -10.24 1.93 -1.95
N LEU A 160 -11.23 1.43 -2.69
CA LEU A 160 -11.87 0.14 -2.44
C LEU A 160 -10.89 -1.02 -2.65
N ALA A 161 -10.17 -1.02 -3.77
CA ALA A 161 -9.20 -2.06 -4.10
C ALA A 161 -8.12 -2.19 -3.02
N LYS A 162 -7.53 -1.07 -2.55
CA LYS A 162 -6.57 -1.09 -1.44
C LYS A 162 -7.16 -1.72 -0.19
N THR A 163 -8.36 -1.31 0.22
CA THR A 163 -8.99 -1.76 1.47
C THR A 163 -9.33 -3.26 1.41
N VAL A 164 -9.94 -3.72 0.32
CA VAL A 164 -10.30 -5.13 0.12
C VAL A 164 -9.04 -5.98 0.03
N ALA A 165 -8.07 -5.57 -0.79
CA ALA A 165 -6.85 -6.34 -1.02
C ALA A 165 -6.03 -6.53 0.26
N THR A 166 -5.81 -5.48 1.04
CA THR A 166 -5.02 -5.58 2.28
C THR A 166 -5.70 -6.41 3.37
N LYS A 167 -7.03 -6.36 3.47
CA LYS A 167 -7.79 -7.23 4.39
C LYS A 167 -7.74 -8.70 3.95
N THR A 168 -7.88 -8.95 2.66
CA THR A 168 -7.81 -10.32 2.11
C THR A 168 -6.43 -10.93 2.35
N VAL A 169 -5.35 -10.20 2.08
CA VAL A 169 -3.97 -10.65 2.35
C VAL A 169 -3.79 -11.00 3.81
N ALA A 170 -4.13 -10.10 4.73
CA ALA A 170 -3.93 -10.34 6.16
C ALA A 170 -4.65 -11.60 6.64
N LYS A 171 -5.89 -11.83 6.17
CA LYS A 171 -6.66 -13.03 6.49
C LYS A 171 -6.03 -14.29 5.89
N LYS A 172 -5.66 -14.25 4.61
CA LYS A 172 -5.23 -15.44 3.87
C LYS A 172 -3.80 -15.86 4.23
N THR A 173 -2.88 -14.92 4.43
CA THR A 173 -1.53 -15.27 4.89
C THR A 173 -1.54 -15.88 6.29
N ASN A 174 -2.39 -15.43 7.20
CA ASN A 174 -2.55 -16.08 8.49
C ASN A 174 -3.10 -17.51 8.38
N GLN A 175 -4.09 -17.74 7.50
CA GLN A 175 -4.66 -19.07 7.28
C GLN A 175 -3.66 -20.09 6.72
N THR A 176 -2.63 -19.64 5.98
CA THR A 176 -1.61 -20.53 5.40
C THR A 176 -0.43 -20.81 6.34
N MET A 177 -0.35 -20.14 7.50
CA MET A 177 0.70 -20.36 8.50
C MET A 177 0.30 -21.37 9.59
N HIS A 178 -0.96 -21.76 9.65
CA HIS A 178 -1.53 -22.72 10.60
C HIS A 178 -2.06 -23.97 9.89
#